data_2b40e9ce3509cda4276b8c5d760f8704
#
_entry.id   2b40e9ce3509cda4276b8c5d760f8704
#
_cell.length_a   1.000
_cell.length_b   1.000
_cell.length_c   1.000
_cell.angle_alpha   90.00
_cell.angle_beta   90.00
_cell.angle_gamma   90.00
#
_symmetry.space_group_name_H-M   'P 1'
#
loop_
_entity.id
_entity.type
_entity.pdbx_description
1 polymer ?
#
loop_
_entity_poly.entity_id
_entity_poly.type
_entity_poly.pdbx_seq_one_letter_code
_entity_poly.pdbx_strand_id
1 'polypeptide(L)'
;MNIIAVVVTYNRIELLKRTVRCLQQNKPVSSIVVVNNGSTDATAEWLKTQSGLTVINQANVGGSGGFYTGMQYAYQAGADWIWCMDDDVFPRADCLERLLQHAGREDIGILAPRRLQEGKLFTHEFQGYNLTNPFASMYTGKLAKQTVTGPVEIQGAAFEGPFIRREVVGKIGYPNKDLFIFCVDFVF
;
A
#
# COMPACT_ATOMS: atom_id res chain seq x y z
N MET A 1 -4.12 -18.63 -4.06
CA MET A 1 -3.44 -17.32 -4.06
C MET A 1 -3.47 -16.81 -2.63
N ASN A 2 -2.30 -16.57 -2.05
CA ASN A 2 -2.15 -16.05 -0.70
C ASN A 2 -1.97 -14.53 -0.75
N ILE A 3 -2.95 -13.76 -0.29
CA ILE A 3 -2.95 -12.28 -0.34
C ILE A 3 -2.86 -11.76 1.09
N ILE A 4 -1.77 -11.05 1.38
CA ILE A 4 -1.54 -10.44 2.69
C ILE A 4 -1.65 -8.93 2.58
N ALA A 5 -2.62 -8.35 3.29
CA ALA A 5 -2.72 -6.90 3.43
C ALA A 5 -1.78 -6.43 4.55
N VAL A 6 -1.02 -5.37 4.28
CA VAL A 6 -0.10 -4.73 5.24
C VAL A 6 -0.59 -3.32 5.51
N VAL A 7 -0.87 -3.02 6.77
CA VAL A 7 -1.29 -1.70 7.24
C VAL A 7 -0.26 -1.16 8.22
N VAL A 8 0.23 0.06 8.00
CA VAL A 8 1.10 0.75 8.95
C VAL A 8 0.29 1.80 9.70
N THR A 9 0.44 1.88 11.02
CA THR A 9 -0.30 2.84 11.85
C THR A 9 0.56 3.48 12.92
N TYR A 10 0.26 4.75 13.22
CA TYR A 10 0.85 5.50 14.33
C TYR A 10 -0.14 6.53 14.88
N ASN A 11 -0.64 6.32 16.12
CA ASN A 11 -1.53 7.24 16.83
C ASN A 11 -2.81 7.62 16.06
N ARG A 12 -3.45 6.68 15.37
CA ARG A 12 -4.65 6.92 14.55
C ARG A 12 -5.68 5.81 14.68
N ILE A 13 -6.01 5.42 15.91
CA ILE A 13 -6.88 4.27 16.22
C ILE A 13 -8.21 4.28 15.45
N GLU A 14 -8.89 5.41 15.31
CA GLU A 14 -10.20 5.45 14.66
C GLU A 14 -10.12 5.24 13.15
N LEU A 15 -9.07 5.77 12.51
CA LEU A 15 -8.80 5.52 11.10
C LEU A 15 -8.43 4.06 10.88
N LEU A 16 -7.51 3.52 11.69
CA LEU A 16 -7.12 2.11 11.64
C LEU A 16 -8.33 1.17 11.75
N LYS A 17 -9.23 1.41 12.72
CA LYS A 17 -10.46 0.61 12.88
C LYS A 17 -11.30 0.59 11.60
N ARG A 18 -11.39 1.72 10.92
CA ARG A 18 -12.13 1.83 9.66
C ARG A 18 -11.42 1.09 8.55
N THR A 19 -10.10 1.25 8.39
CA THR A 19 -9.29 0.56 7.39
C THR A 19 -9.39 -0.96 7.55
N VAL A 20 -9.23 -1.47 8.78
CA VAL A 20 -9.35 -2.91 9.06
C VAL A 20 -10.75 -3.44 8.68
N ARG A 21 -11.83 -2.72 9.01
CA ARG A 21 -13.19 -3.12 8.59
C ARG A 21 -13.34 -3.17 7.07
N CYS A 22 -12.78 -2.20 6.35
CA CYS A 22 -12.79 -2.20 4.88
C CYS A 22 -12.02 -3.40 4.31
N LEU A 23 -10.87 -3.73 4.88
CA LEU A 23 -10.08 -4.90 4.47
C LEU A 23 -10.82 -6.22 4.73
N GLN A 24 -11.47 -6.36 5.87
CA GLN A 24 -12.27 -7.55 6.21
C GLN A 24 -13.45 -7.77 5.25
N GLN A 25 -13.93 -6.72 4.57
CA GLN A 25 -14.95 -6.81 3.54
C GLN A 25 -14.39 -7.25 2.18
N ASN A 26 -13.10 -7.13 1.96
CA ASN A 26 -12.41 -7.61 0.76
C ASN A 26 -12.08 -9.10 0.90
N LYS A 27 -13.05 -9.97 0.65
CA LYS A 27 -13.00 -11.43 0.88
C LYS A 27 -11.75 -12.17 0.37
N PRO A 28 -11.11 -11.79 -0.76
CA PRO A 28 -9.89 -12.47 -1.21
C PRO A 28 -8.65 -12.22 -0.34
N VAL A 29 -8.70 -11.29 0.64
CA VAL A 29 -7.60 -11.10 1.61
C VAL A 29 -7.48 -12.34 2.48
N SER A 30 -6.30 -12.99 2.47
CA SER A 30 -6.01 -14.18 3.25
C SER A 30 -5.68 -13.86 4.71
N SER A 31 -4.94 -12.77 4.93
CA SER A 31 -4.60 -12.26 6.27
C SER A 31 -4.30 -10.76 6.24
N ILE A 32 -4.46 -10.12 7.40
CA ILE A 32 -4.17 -8.70 7.60
C ILE A 32 -3.06 -8.58 8.63
N VAL A 33 -1.96 -7.94 8.23
CA VAL A 33 -0.83 -7.59 9.08
C VAL A 33 -0.93 -6.11 9.43
N VAL A 34 -0.94 -5.79 10.71
CA VAL A 34 -0.92 -4.42 11.20
C VAL A 34 0.42 -4.17 11.88
N VAL A 35 1.19 -3.24 11.34
CA VAL A 35 2.42 -2.74 11.97
C VAL A 35 2.06 -1.53 12.82
N ASN A 36 2.02 -1.74 14.14
CA ASN A 36 1.89 -0.67 15.11
C ASN A 36 3.25 -0.02 15.33
N ASN A 37 3.45 1.12 14.72
CA ASN A 37 4.74 1.80 14.63
C ASN A 37 5.01 2.70 15.85
N GLY A 38 4.85 2.15 17.06
CA GLY A 38 5.11 2.82 18.32
C GLY A 38 4.00 3.76 18.78
N SER A 39 2.73 3.43 18.52
CA SER A 39 1.58 4.23 18.98
C SER A 39 1.55 4.32 20.50
N THR A 40 1.23 5.53 20.99
CA THR A 40 1.07 5.88 22.40
C THR A 40 -0.39 6.15 22.81
N ASP A 41 -1.30 6.12 21.86
CA ASP A 41 -2.74 6.17 22.07
C ASP A 41 -3.31 4.76 22.37
N ALA A 42 -4.64 4.61 22.35
CA ALA A 42 -5.31 3.34 22.62
C ALA A 42 -5.13 2.28 21.50
N THR A 43 -4.32 2.53 20.46
CA THR A 43 -4.13 1.62 19.32
C THR A 43 -3.61 0.24 19.76
N ALA A 44 -2.56 0.20 20.58
CA ALA A 44 -1.97 -1.06 21.03
C ALA A 44 -2.96 -1.90 21.85
N GLU A 45 -3.73 -1.27 22.73
CA GLU A 45 -4.73 -1.96 23.57
C GLU A 45 -5.88 -2.49 22.71
N TRP A 46 -6.36 -1.72 21.75
CA TRP A 46 -7.37 -2.18 20.81
C TRP A 46 -6.89 -3.34 19.97
N LEU A 47 -5.67 -3.28 19.45
CA LEU A 47 -5.10 -4.37 18.63
C LEU A 47 -5.01 -5.71 19.40
N LYS A 48 -4.76 -5.69 20.71
CA LYS A 48 -4.78 -6.91 21.55
C LYS A 48 -6.14 -7.60 21.60
N THR A 49 -7.22 -6.84 21.40
CA THR A 49 -8.60 -7.37 21.43
C THR A 49 -9.05 -7.93 20.07
N GLN A 50 -8.27 -7.73 19.02
CA GLN A 50 -8.67 -8.15 17.67
C GLN A 50 -8.24 -9.58 17.39
N SER A 51 -9.21 -10.42 17.01
CA SER A 51 -8.93 -11.73 16.42
C SER A 51 -8.77 -11.63 14.91
N GLY A 52 -7.93 -12.47 14.32
CA GLY A 52 -7.74 -12.52 12.86
C GLY A 52 -6.82 -11.45 12.27
N LEU A 53 -6.12 -10.69 13.12
CA LEU A 53 -5.03 -9.81 12.72
C LEU A 53 -3.69 -10.37 13.18
N THR A 54 -2.67 -10.21 12.33
CA THR A 54 -1.27 -10.34 12.76
C THR A 54 -0.77 -8.96 13.16
N VAL A 55 -0.35 -8.79 14.40
CA VAL A 55 0.11 -7.50 14.92
C VAL A 55 1.61 -7.52 15.15
N ILE A 56 2.31 -6.56 14.57
CA ILE A 56 3.74 -6.34 14.78
C ILE A 56 3.89 -5.01 15.52
N ASN A 57 4.43 -5.05 16.74
CA ASN A 57 4.72 -3.82 17.51
C ASN A 57 6.21 -3.50 17.38
N GLN A 58 6.52 -2.25 17.05
CA GLN A 58 7.89 -1.75 16.96
C GLN A 58 7.97 -0.31 17.43
N ALA A 59 9.17 0.21 17.67
CA ALA A 59 9.39 1.64 17.88
C ALA A 59 9.04 2.41 16.60
N ASN A 60 8.71 3.70 16.72
CA ASN A 60 8.43 4.53 15.56
C ASN A 60 9.71 4.74 14.73
N VAL A 61 9.80 4.07 13.62
CA VAL A 61 10.90 4.16 12.64
C VAL A 61 10.43 4.82 11.32
N GLY A 62 9.32 5.56 11.37
CA GLY A 62 8.70 6.20 10.22
C GLY A 62 7.87 5.24 9.35
N GLY A 63 7.16 5.80 8.39
CA GLY A 63 6.30 5.03 7.47
C GLY A 63 7.09 4.00 6.67
N SER A 64 8.24 4.41 6.12
CA SER A 64 9.11 3.53 5.34
C SER A 64 9.56 2.30 6.12
N GLY A 65 10.02 2.50 7.37
CA GLY A 65 10.41 1.40 8.25
C GLY A 65 9.23 0.50 8.63
N GLY A 66 8.04 1.08 8.79
CA GLY A 66 6.80 0.33 9.00
C GLY A 66 6.46 -0.58 7.82
N PHE A 67 6.49 -0.06 6.60
CA PHE A 67 6.28 -0.85 5.38
C PHE A 67 7.37 -1.87 5.16
N TYR A 68 8.64 -1.53 5.41
CA TYR A 68 9.73 -2.50 5.37
C TYR A 68 9.41 -3.73 6.23
N THR A 69 9.04 -3.52 7.48
CA THR A 69 8.74 -4.60 8.43
C THR A 69 7.53 -5.42 8.00
N GLY A 70 6.43 -4.76 7.62
CA GLY A 70 5.21 -5.44 7.20
C GLY A 70 5.37 -6.23 5.91
N MET A 71 6.04 -5.66 4.91
CA MET A 71 6.32 -6.34 3.63
C MET A 71 7.29 -7.52 3.82
N GLN A 72 8.32 -7.37 4.67
CA GLN A 72 9.24 -8.45 4.99
C GLN A 72 8.48 -9.63 5.63
N TYR A 73 7.62 -9.35 6.59
CA TYR A 73 6.78 -10.37 7.20
C TYR A 73 5.89 -11.07 6.16
N ALA A 74 5.16 -10.31 5.35
CA ALA A 74 4.27 -10.86 4.34
C ALA A 74 5.02 -11.72 3.31
N TYR A 75 6.20 -11.27 2.89
CA TYR A 75 7.07 -12.02 2.00
C TYR A 75 7.52 -13.36 2.61
N GLN A 76 7.97 -13.35 3.87
CA GLN A 76 8.40 -14.55 4.60
C GLN A 76 7.22 -15.51 4.86
N ALA A 77 6.02 -14.98 5.09
CA ALA A 77 4.80 -15.76 5.26
C ALA A 77 4.26 -16.36 3.95
N GLY A 78 4.97 -16.19 2.83
CA GLY A 78 4.61 -16.80 1.55
C GLY A 78 3.44 -16.13 0.84
N ALA A 79 3.29 -14.80 0.99
CA ALA A 79 2.32 -14.05 0.19
C ALA A 79 2.63 -14.21 -1.29
N ASP A 80 1.62 -14.46 -2.13
CA ASP A 80 1.73 -14.34 -3.59
C ASP A 80 1.65 -12.87 -4.01
N TRP A 81 0.81 -12.12 -3.27
CA TRP A 81 0.64 -10.68 -3.43
C TRP A 81 0.58 -9.98 -2.08
N ILE A 82 1.19 -8.81 -1.98
CA ILE A 82 1.22 -7.96 -0.80
C ILE A 82 0.44 -6.67 -1.11
N TRP A 83 -0.58 -6.37 -0.31
CA TRP A 83 -1.43 -5.19 -0.49
C TRP A 83 -1.12 -4.17 0.60
N CYS A 84 -0.32 -3.14 0.26
CA CYS A 84 0.19 -2.18 1.22
C CYS A 84 -0.69 -0.93 1.32
N MET A 85 -0.91 -0.42 2.52
CA MET A 85 -1.65 0.82 2.73
C MET A 85 -1.39 1.46 4.09
N ASP A 86 -1.59 2.77 4.17
CA ASP A 86 -1.67 3.51 5.43
C ASP A 86 -3.00 3.25 6.16
N ASP A 87 -3.06 3.66 7.41
CA ASP A 87 -4.23 3.47 8.30
C ASP A 87 -5.43 4.36 7.97
N ASP A 88 -5.30 5.27 7.01
CA ASP A 88 -6.35 6.17 6.53
C ASP A 88 -6.82 5.85 5.08
N VAL A 89 -6.43 4.71 4.56
CA VAL A 89 -6.88 4.20 3.26
C VAL A 89 -8.09 3.28 3.46
N PHE A 90 -9.17 3.57 2.75
CA PHE A 90 -10.45 2.85 2.88
C PHE A 90 -10.83 2.17 1.57
N PRO A 91 -10.30 0.96 1.29
CA PRO A 91 -10.65 0.26 0.07
C PRO A 91 -12.13 -0.08 0.03
N ARG A 92 -12.75 0.11 -1.14
CA ARG A 92 -14.12 -0.36 -1.37
C ARG A 92 -14.17 -1.89 -1.32
N ALA A 93 -15.32 -2.45 -0.96
CA ALA A 93 -15.48 -3.90 -0.82
C ALA A 93 -15.16 -4.70 -2.10
N ASP A 94 -15.28 -4.07 -3.28
CA ASP A 94 -14.97 -4.65 -4.59
C ASP A 94 -13.54 -4.32 -5.09
N CYS A 95 -12.75 -3.60 -4.31
CA CYS A 95 -11.44 -3.08 -4.76
C CYS A 95 -10.49 -4.22 -5.14
N LEU A 96 -10.29 -5.16 -4.23
CA LEU A 96 -9.36 -6.26 -4.46
C LEU A 96 -9.82 -7.18 -5.59
N GLU A 97 -11.13 -7.44 -5.69
CA GLU A 97 -11.69 -8.22 -6.80
C GLU A 97 -11.36 -7.60 -8.16
N ARG A 98 -11.46 -6.26 -8.27
CA ARG A 98 -11.09 -5.54 -9.48
C ARG A 98 -9.60 -5.62 -9.79
N LEU A 99 -8.72 -5.50 -8.79
CA LEU A 99 -7.29 -5.67 -8.98
C LEU A 99 -6.96 -7.09 -9.48
N LEU A 100 -7.63 -8.09 -8.92
CA LEU A 100 -7.43 -9.48 -9.29
C LEU A 100 -7.79 -9.81 -10.74
N GLN A 101 -8.69 -9.05 -11.38
CA GLN A 101 -9.00 -9.20 -12.81
C GLN A 101 -7.76 -8.97 -13.70
N HIS A 102 -6.76 -8.26 -13.19
CA HIS A 102 -5.53 -7.95 -13.91
C HIS A 102 -4.30 -8.69 -13.37
N ALA A 103 -4.40 -9.34 -12.21
CA ALA A 103 -3.28 -10.00 -11.53
C ALA A 103 -2.76 -11.25 -12.26
N GLY A 104 -3.53 -11.82 -13.19
CA GLY A 104 -3.12 -12.96 -14.01
C GLY A 104 -2.15 -12.63 -15.15
N ARG A 105 -1.93 -11.35 -15.44
CA ARG A 105 -1.00 -10.91 -16.48
C ARG A 105 0.44 -10.99 -15.98
N GLU A 106 1.30 -11.69 -16.68
CA GLU A 106 2.71 -11.91 -16.30
C GLU A 106 3.57 -10.64 -16.42
N ASP A 107 3.17 -9.70 -17.30
CA ASP A 107 3.84 -8.42 -17.51
C ASP A 107 3.52 -7.39 -16.42
N ILE A 108 2.60 -7.69 -15.50
CA ILE A 108 2.20 -6.80 -14.41
C ILE A 108 2.82 -7.26 -13.10
N GLY A 109 3.69 -6.42 -12.53
CA GLY A 109 4.29 -6.64 -11.23
C GLY A 109 3.60 -5.90 -10.09
N ILE A 110 3.03 -4.74 -10.36
CA ILE A 110 2.35 -3.88 -9.37
C ILE A 110 1.04 -3.38 -9.97
N LEU A 111 -0.01 -3.42 -9.19
CA LEU A 111 -1.31 -2.82 -9.49
C LEU A 111 -1.63 -1.77 -8.42
N ALA A 112 -2.05 -0.59 -8.83
CA ALA A 112 -2.51 0.45 -7.92
C ALA A 112 -4.00 0.75 -8.16
N PRO A 113 -4.83 0.80 -7.10
CA PRO A 113 -6.22 1.20 -7.23
C PRO A 113 -6.32 2.70 -7.52
N ARG A 114 -7.39 3.13 -8.16
CA ARG A 114 -7.69 4.55 -8.28
C ARG A 114 -8.03 5.14 -6.92
N ARG A 115 -7.39 6.25 -6.59
CA ARG A 115 -7.74 7.04 -5.40
C ARG A 115 -8.87 8.00 -5.67
N LEU A 116 -9.77 8.07 -4.72
CA LEU A 116 -10.83 9.08 -4.69
C LEU A 116 -10.67 9.94 -3.43
N GLN A 117 -10.53 11.23 -3.60
CA GLN A 117 -10.60 12.20 -2.53
C GLN A 117 -11.91 12.98 -2.65
N GLU A 118 -12.75 12.93 -1.62
CA GLU A 118 -14.09 13.55 -1.63
C GLU A 118 -14.94 13.16 -2.85
N GLY A 119 -14.84 11.89 -3.28
CA GLY A 119 -15.58 11.37 -4.44
C GLY A 119 -15.01 11.77 -5.80
N LYS A 120 -13.94 12.57 -5.85
CA LYS A 120 -13.25 12.96 -7.07
C LYS A 120 -11.98 12.15 -7.27
N LEU A 121 -11.66 11.84 -8.53
CA LEU A 121 -10.42 11.16 -8.86
C LEU A 121 -9.22 12.02 -8.46
N PHE A 122 -8.33 11.44 -7.64
CA PHE A 122 -7.06 12.05 -7.30
C PHE A 122 -6.06 11.80 -8.45
N THR A 123 -5.62 12.85 -9.11
CA THR A 123 -4.88 12.75 -10.38
C THR A 123 -3.36 12.89 -10.23
N HIS A 124 -2.86 13.19 -9.02
CA HIS A 124 -1.42 13.42 -8.82
C HIS A 124 -0.57 12.15 -8.92
N GLU A 125 -1.17 10.98 -8.78
CA GLU A 125 -0.49 9.68 -8.86
C GLU A 125 -0.21 9.21 -10.30
N PHE A 126 -0.85 9.81 -11.26
CA PHE A 126 -0.72 9.44 -12.68
C PHE A 126 0.35 10.27 -13.41
N GLN A 127 1.32 10.79 -12.68
CA GLN A 127 2.39 11.58 -13.29
C GLN A 127 3.48 10.65 -13.84
N GLY A 128 3.92 10.92 -15.06
CA GLY A 128 5.15 10.35 -15.57
C GLY A 128 6.34 11.01 -14.86
N TYR A 129 7.39 10.24 -14.63
CA TYR A 129 8.63 10.74 -14.05
C TYR A 129 9.71 10.85 -15.11
N ASN A 130 10.43 11.95 -15.08
CA ASN A 130 11.65 12.09 -15.85
C ASN A 130 12.83 11.59 -15.01
N LEU A 131 13.23 10.36 -15.24
CA LEU A 131 14.34 9.71 -14.54
C LEU A 131 15.67 9.82 -15.30
N THR A 132 15.68 10.46 -16.49
CA THR A 132 16.84 10.45 -17.39
C THR A 132 17.48 11.82 -17.61
N ASN A 133 16.75 12.90 -17.43
CA ASN A 133 17.27 14.26 -17.61
C ASN A 133 17.27 15.04 -16.29
N PRO A 134 18.44 15.19 -15.61
CA PRO A 134 18.52 15.88 -14.31
C PRO A 134 18.24 17.38 -14.38
N PHE A 135 18.23 17.97 -15.59
CA PHE A 135 17.97 19.41 -15.78
C PHE A 135 16.50 19.70 -16.11
N ALA A 136 15.67 18.69 -16.28
CA ALA A 136 14.23 18.86 -16.50
C ALA A 136 13.46 18.61 -15.19
N SER A 137 12.20 19.06 -15.15
CA SER A 137 11.32 18.74 -14.03
C SER A 137 11.22 17.21 -13.86
N MET A 138 11.30 16.75 -12.61
CA MET A 138 11.10 15.34 -12.27
C MET A 138 9.71 14.83 -12.70
N TYR A 139 8.75 15.73 -12.79
CA TYR A 139 7.37 15.41 -13.19
C TYR A 139 7.17 15.76 -14.66
N THR A 140 7.16 14.76 -15.52
CA THR A 140 6.90 14.90 -16.95
C THR A 140 5.51 14.38 -17.29
N GLY A 141 4.59 15.28 -17.46
CA GLY A 141 3.26 14.94 -17.97
C GLY A 141 2.28 14.57 -16.87
N LYS A 142 1.33 15.47 -16.66
CA LYS A 142 0.04 15.14 -16.05
C LYS A 142 -0.60 14.19 -17.03
N LEU A 143 -0.91 12.99 -16.61
CA LEU A 143 -1.99 12.21 -17.23
C LEU A 143 -3.24 13.06 -17.05
N ALA A 144 -3.33 14.05 -17.96
CA ALA A 144 -4.34 15.05 -17.94
C ALA A 144 -5.68 14.37 -17.83
N LYS A 145 -6.51 14.79 -16.89
CA LYS A 145 -8.00 14.90 -16.94
C LYS A 145 -8.77 13.98 -17.92
N GLN A 146 -8.11 12.98 -18.53
CA GLN A 146 -8.77 11.99 -19.35
C GLN A 146 -9.59 11.11 -18.43
N THR A 147 -10.84 10.92 -18.79
CA THR A 147 -11.71 9.93 -18.17
C THR A 147 -11.10 8.56 -18.47
N VAL A 148 -10.19 8.13 -17.60
CA VAL A 148 -9.53 6.83 -17.74
C VAL A 148 -10.57 5.76 -17.45
N THR A 149 -11.00 5.05 -18.48
CA THR A 149 -12.06 4.01 -18.39
C THR A 149 -11.49 2.62 -18.14
N GLY A 150 -10.18 2.42 -18.27
CA GLY A 150 -9.49 1.14 -18.08
C GLY A 150 -8.18 1.28 -17.31
N PRO A 151 -7.41 0.18 -17.18
CA PRO A 151 -6.06 0.21 -16.64
C PRO A 151 -5.15 1.09 -17.48
N VAL A 152 -4.27 1.84 -16.82
CA VAL A 152 -3.23 2.65 -17.46
C VAL A 152 -1.90 2.32 -16.82
N GLU A 153 -0.84 2.35 -17.62
CA GLU A 153 0.51 2.24 -17.12
C GLU A 153 0.90 3.53 -16.41
N ILE A 154 1.50 3.38 -15.22
CA ILE A 154 2.00 4.47 -14.40
C ILE A 154 3.44 4.17 -13.98
N GLN A 155 4.24 5.19 -13.76
CA GLN A 155 5.64 5.06 -13.34
C GLN A 155 5.84 5.08 -11.83
N GLY A 156 4.80 5.42 -11.06
CA GLY A 156 4.85 5.42 -9.61
C GLY A 156 3.46 5.49 -8.99
N ALA A 157 3.35 4.97 -7.78
CA ALA A 157 2.14 5.01 -6.96
C ALA A 157 2.52 5.16 -5.50
N ALA A 158 1.72 5.91 -4.74
CA ALA A 158 1.87 6.02 -3.29
C ALA A 158 1.52 4.71 -2.58
N PHE A 159 2.00 4.54 -1.33
CA PHE A 159 1.64 3.39 -0.48
C PHE A 159 0.18 3.42 0.01
N GLU A 160 -0.70 3.93 -0.82
CA GLU A 160 -2.14 4.03 -0.59
C GLU A 160 -2.91 2.98 -1.38
N GLY A 161 -2.48 1.71 -1.24
CA GLY A 161 -3.11 0.55 -1.81
C GLY A 161 -2.37 -0.15 -2.96
N PRO A 162 -1.04 0.02 -3.15
CA PRO A 162 -0.32 -0.76 -4.14
C PRO A 162 -0.43 -2.25 -3.81
N PHE A 163 -0.77 -3.02 -4.82
CA PHE A 163 -0.88 -4.47 -4.79
C PHE A 163 0.30 -5.05 -5.54
N ILE A 164 1.27 -5.59 -4.80
CA ILE A 164 2.63 -5.88 -5.24
C ILE A 164 2.80 -7.39 -5.32
N ARG A 165 3.22 -7.87 -6.49
CA ARG A 165 3.53 -9.29 -6.69
C ARG A 165 4.81 -9.67 -5.93
N ARG A 166 4.82 -10.86 -5.30
CA ARG A 166 5.95 -11.38 -4.53
C ARG A 166 7.27 -11.33 -5.30
N GLU A 167 7.26 -11.71 -6.58
CA GLU A 167 8.45 -11.75 -7.42
C GLU A 167 9.08 -10.35 -7.60
N VAL A 168 8.28 -9.31 -7.59
CA VAL A 168 8.77 -7.91 -7.62
C VAL A 168 9.57 -7.64 -6.36
N VAL A 169 8.99 -7.91 -5.19
CA VAL A 169 9.69 -7.73 -3.91
C VAL A 169 10.99 -8.55 -3.87
N GLY A 170 10.97 -9.77 -4.39
CA GLY A 170 12.17 -10.61 -4.48
C GLY A 170 13.27 -10.05 -5.38
N LYS A 171 12.90 -9.24 -6.40
CA LYS A 171 13.85 -8.63 -7.35
C LYS A 171 14.39 -7.28 -6.89
N ILE A 172 13.53 -6.42 -6.33
CA ILE A 172 13.88 -5.04 -6.02
C ILE A 172 14.06 -4.79 -4.52
N GLY A 173 13.69 -5.74 -3.66
CA GLY A 173 13.78 -5.63 -2.20
C GLY A 173 12.57 -4.94 -1.57
N TYR A 174 12.80 -4.35 -0.40
CA TYR A 174 11.82 -3.64 0.41
C TYR A 174 12.09 -2.14 0.36
N PRO A 175 11.12 -1.29 0.79
CA PRO A 175 11.35 0.15 0.94
C PRO A 175 12.58 0.44 1.79
N ASN A 176 13.30 1.51 1.46
CA ASN A 176 14.46 1.90 2.24
C ASN A 176 14.02 2.39 3.64
N LYS A 177 14.26 1.56 4.66
CA LYS A 177 13.86 1.81 6.04
C LYS A 177 14.50 3.05 6.68
N ASP A 178 15.59 3.57 6.11
CA ASP A 178 16.29 4.73 6.62
C ASP A 178 15.65 6.06 6.17
N LEU A 179 14.69 6.01 5.25
CA LEU A 179 13.84 7.12 4.87
C LEU A 179 12.64 7.19 5.81
N PHE A 180 12.60 8.17 6.71
CA PHE A 180 11.57 8.21 7.76
C PHE A 180 10.15 8.43 7.22
N ILE A 181 9.92 9.45 6.35
CA ILE A 181 8.58 9.79 5.88
C ILE A 181 8.52 10.29 4.43
N PHE A 182 9.55 10.98 3.91
CA PHE A 182 9.54 11.54 2.56
C PHE A 182 10.12 10.59 1.53
N CYS A 183 9.55 10.58 0.33
CA CYS A 183 10.01 9.80 -0.83
C CYS A 183 9.95 8.27 -0.63
N VAL A 184 9.23 7.77 0.37
CA VAL A 184 9.04 6.33 0.56
C VAL A 184 8.38 5.68 -0.66
N ASP A 185 7.56 6.44 -1.37
CA ASP A 185 6.83 5.99 -2.56
C ASP A 185 7.68 5.92 -3.83
N PHE A 186 8.91 6.42 -3.80
CA PHE A 186 9.78 6.56 -4.97
C PHE A 186 11.06 5.72 -4.91
N VAL A 187 11.30 5.01 -3.82
CA VAL A 187 12.55 4.28 -3.61
C VAL A 187 12.25 2.81 -3.32
N PHE A 188 12.38 2.03 -4.36
CA PHE A 188 12.52 0.59 -4.34
C PHE A 188 13.91 0.20 -4.79
#